data_e03eae366b0b727ca91cb015d7a602c7
#
_entry.id   e03eae366b0b727ca91cb015d7a602c7
#
_cell.length_a   1.000
_cell.length_b   1.000
_cell.length_c   1.000
_cell.angle_alpha   90.00
_cell.angle_beta   90.00
_cell.angle_gamma   90.00
#
_symmetry.space_group_name_H-M   'P 1'
#
loop_
_entity.id
_entity.type
_entity.pdbx_description
1 polymer ?
#
loop_
_entity_poly.entity_id
_entity_poly.type
_entity_poly.pdbx_seq_one_letter_code
_entity_poly.pdbx_strand_id
1 'polypeptide(L)'
;MAKDYTSTLNLPQTEFAMRANLPQREPEMIKYWDSIDLYNKMQEAGEGKPLYVLHDGPPFSNGNIHMGTAMNKILKDFINKSKAMGGYKVPYTPGWDNHGMWQRTYQYDHIHSVSHLG
;
A
#
# COMPACT_ATOMS: atom_id res chain seq x y z
N MET A 1 21.03 43.63 -12.00
CA MET A 1 19.97 42.69 -12.42
C MET A 1 20.57 41.29 -12.43
N ALA A 2 19.96 40.32 -11.79
CA ALA A 2 20.40 38.92 -11.86
C ALA A 2 20.12 38.39 -13.28
N LYS A 3 21.11 37.75 -13.89
CA LYS A 3 20.99 37.16 -15.23
C LYS A 3 20.08 35.91 -15.13
N ASP A 4 19.03 35.88 -15.94
CA ASP A 4 18.15 34.70 -16.01
C ASP A 4 18.81 33.62 -16.89
N TYR A 5 19.07 32.45 -16.30
CA TYR A 5 19.66 31.30 -16.96
C TYR A 5 18.65 30.21 -17.30
N THR A 6 17.36 30.47 -17.11
CA THR A 6 16.28 29.46 -17.28
C THR A 6 16.31 28.82 -18.67
N SER A 7 16.62 29.62 -19.70
CA SER A 7 16.71 29.15 -21.10
C SER A 7 17.91 28.26 -21.40
N THR A 8 18.90 28.19 -20.49
CA THR A 8 20.10 27.37 -20.67
C THR A 8 20.00 26.00 -19.95
N LEU A 9 18.91 25.74 -19.23
CA LEU A 9 18.72 24.52 -18.49
C LEU A 9 18.17 23.43 -19.42
N ASN A 10 18.90 22.34 -19.56
CA ASN A 10 18.42 21.12 -20.23
C ASN A 10 17.58 20.28 -19.29
N LEU A 11 16.39 20.75 -18.91
CA LEU A 11 15.45 20.00 -18.13
C LEU A 11 14.65 19.05 -19.04
N PRO A 12 14.39 17.79 -18.60
CA PRO A 12 13.57 16.89 -19.38
C PRO A 12 12.15 17.46 -19.51
N GLN A 13 11.62 17.45 -20.73
CA GLN A 13 10.22 17.74 -20.98
C GLN A 13 9.44 16.43 -20.87
N THR A 14 8.53 16.34 -19.89
CA THR A 14 7.75 15.15 -19.62
C THR A 14 6.36 15.52 -19.12
N GLU A 15 5.37 14.71 -19.48
CA GLU A 15 4.01 14.81 -18.93
C GLU A 15 3.92 14.28 -17.49
N PHE A 16 4.98 13.64 -16.98
CA PHE A 16 5.03 13.24 -15.59
C PHE A 16 4.97 14.45 -14.66
N ALA A 17 4.04 14.44 -13.74
CA ALA A 17 3.93 15.48 -12.74
C ALA A 17 5.20 15.56 -11.90
N MET A 18 5.84 16.73 -11.86
CA MET A 18 7.04 16.98 -11.06
C MET A 18 6.80 16.87 -9.56
N ARG A 19 5.55 17.01 -9.13
CA ARG A 19 5.11 16.81 -7.75
C ARG A 19 4.18 15.61 -7.70
N ALA A 20 4.47 14.65 -6.82
CA ALA A 20 3.67 13.45 -6.66
C ALA A 20 2.27 13.76 -6.11
N ASN A 21 2.13 14.79 -5.26
CA ASN A 21 0.88 15.21 -4.62
C ASN A 21 0.14 14.06 -3.93
N LEU A 22 0.89 13.20 -3.22
CA LEU A 22 0.42 11.93 -2.67
C LEU A 22 -0.80 12.06 -1.74
N PRO A 23 -0.90 13.10 -0.85
CA PRO A 23 -2.05 13.21 0.05
C PRO A 23 -3.40 13.32 -0.69
N GLN A 24 -3.41 13.81 -1.92
CA GLN A 24 -4.60 13.89 -2.76
C GLN A 24 -4.74 12.67 -3.66
N ARG A 25 -3.64 12.19 -4.25
CA ARG A 25 -3.67 11.10 -5.23
C ARG A 25 -3.87 9.72 -4.62
N GLU A 26 -3.29 9.45 -3.45
CA GLU A 26 -3.41 8.12 -2.84
C GLU A 26 -4.86 7.73 -2.50
N PRO A 27 -5.69 8.60 -1.90
CA PRO A 27 -7.10 8.28 -1.70
C PRO A 27 -7.88 8.02 -2.99
N GLU A 28 -7.54 8.71 -4.08
CA GLU A 28 -8.16 8.49 -5.39
C GLU A 28 -7.73 7.15 -5.99
N MET A 29 -6.47 6.78 -5.83
CA MET A 29 -5.95 5.49 -6.28
C MET A 29 -6.62 4.33 -5.53
N ILE A 30 -6.78 4.45 -4.21
CA ILE A 30 -7.47 3.44 -3.40
C ILE A 30 -8.92 3.27 -3.89
N LYS A 31 -9.67 4.36 -4.03
CA LYS A 31 -11.04 4.31 -4.57
C LYS A 31 -11.12 3.64 -5.95
N TYR A 32 -10.15 3.92 -6.79
CA TYR A 32 -10.07 3.28 -8.11
C TYR A 32 -9.81 1.78 -7.98
N TRP A 33 -8.86 1.35 -7.16
CA TRP A 33 -8.56 -0.06 -6.94
C TRP A 33 -9.76 -0.83 -6.38
N ASP A 34 -10.48 -0.24 -5.43
CA ASP A 34 -11.71 -0.80 -4.87
C ASP A 34 -12.79 -0.93 -5.96
N SER A 35 -12.96 0.09 -6.79
CA SER A 35 -13.97 0.10 -7.86
C SER A 35 -13.79 -0.99 -8.91
N ILE A 36 -12.55 -1.41 -9.12
CA ILE A 36 -12.20 -2.47 -10.09
C ILE A 36 -11.98 -3.83 -9.43
N ASP A 37 -12.12 -3.93 -8.10
CA ASP A 37 -11.80 -5.14 -7.32
C ASP A 37 -10.41 -5.70 -7.63
N LEU A 38 -9.41 -4.81 -7.53
CA LEU A 38 -8.05 -5.08 -7.99
C LEU A 38 -7.45 -6.31 -7.32
N TYR A 39 -7.63 -6.47 -6.01
CA TYR A 39 -7.01 -7.57 -5.26
C TYR A 39 -7.49 -8.92 -5.75
N ASN A 40 -8.80 -9.12 -5.88
CA ASN A 40 -9.35 -10.39 -6.35
C ASN A 40 -8.92 -10.68 -7.81
N LYS A 41 -8.92 -9.68 -8.68
CA LYS A 41 -8.40 -9.83 -10.03
C LYS A 41 -6.93 -10.23 -10.07
N MET A 42 -6.10 -9.71 -9.17
CA MET A 42 -4.70 -10.14 -9.05
C MET A 42 -4.58 -11.59 -8.60
N GLN A 43 -5.44 -12.03 -7.66
CA GLN A 43 -5.47 -13.43 -7.22
C GLN A 43 -5.91 -14.37 -8.35
N GLU A 44 -6.95 -14.01 -9.09
CA GLU A 44 -7.42 -14.75 -10.26
C GLU A 44 -6.34 -14.84 -11.36
N ALA A 45 -5.71 -13.71 -11.68
CA ALA A 45 -4.60 -13.67 -12.65
C ALA A 45 -3.35 -14.45 -12.18
N GLY A 46 -3.30 -14.78 -10.90
CA GLY A 46 -2.26 -15.63 -10.30
C GLY A 46 -2.55 -17.12 -10.34
N GLU A 47 -3.74 -17.55 -10.79
CA GLU A 47 -4.08 -18.97 -10.82
C GLU A 47 -3.10 -19.77 -11.69
N GLY A 48 -2.70 -20.92 -11.18
CA GLY A 48 -1.71 -21.78 -11.85
C GLY A 48 -0.25 -21.31 -11.75
N LYS A 49 0.02 -20.14 -11.17
CA LYS A 49 1.39 -19.66 -10.93
C LYS A 49 1.96 -20.23 -9.62
N PRO A 50 3.30 -20.28 -9.47
CA PRO A 50 3.92 -20.67 -8.22
C PRO A 50 3.46 -19.78 -7.07
N LEU A 51 3.14 -20.40 -5.94
CA LEU A 51 2.68 -19.69 -4.74
C LEU A 51 3.87 -19.06 -4.01
N TYR A 52 3.71 -17.79 -3.62
CA TYR A 52 4.61 -17.10 -2.70
C TYR A 52 3.82 -16.51 -1.55
N VAL A 53 4.05 -16.98 -0.33
CA VAL A 53 3.39 -16.49 0.87
C VAL A 53 4.40 -15.78 1.76
N LEU A 54 4.18 -14.49 1.99
CA LEU A 54 4.92 -13.73 2.98
C LEU A 54 4.16 -13.75 4.30
N HIS A 55 4.76 -14.38 5.31
CA HIS A 55 4.18 -14.36 6.64
C HIS A 55 4.37 -12.99 7.28
N ASP A 56 3.27 -12.41 7.76
CA ASP A 56 3.29 -11.11 8.43
C ASP A 56 3.13 -11.27 9.94
N GLY A 57 4.05 -10.66 10.70
CA GLY A 57 3.83 -10.42 12.12
C GLY A 57 2.81 -9.28 12.26
N PRO A 58 1.63 -9.55 12.86
CA PRO A 58 0.61 -8.52 12.98
C PRO A 58 1.05 -7.40 13.93
N PRO A 59 0.77 -6.13 13.63
CA PRO A 59 1.03 -5.04 14.54
C PRO A 59 0.04 -5.05 15.71
N PHE A 60 0.42 -4.42 16.81
CA PHE A 60 -0.51 -4.16 17.91
C PHE A 60 -1.67 -3.29 17.44
N SER A 61 -2.88 -3.61 17.90
CA SER A 61 -4.10 -2.87 17.55
C SER A 61 -4.31 -1.59 18.36
N ASN A 62 -3.45 -1.31 19.34
CA ASN A 62 -3.53 -0.16 20.24
C ASN A 62 -2.61 0.98 19.80
N GLY A 63 -3.17 2.18 19.80
CA GLY A 63 -2.42 3.40 19.50
C GLY A 63 -2.18 3.67 18.02
N ASN A 64 -1.46 4.75 17.76
CA ASN A 64 -1.13 5.16 16.40
C ASN A 64 0.03 4.33 15.83
N ILE A 65 0.00 4.13 14.53
CA ILE A 65 1.10 3.49 13.79
C ILE A 65 2.35 4.36 13.92
N HIS A 66 3.44 3.77 14.42
CA HIS A 66 4.72 4.45 14.47
C HIS A 66 5.54 4.19 13.20
N MET A 67 6.59 4.99 12.99
CA MET A 67 7.42 4.94 11.78
C MET A 67 8.03 3.55 11.53
N GLY A 68 8.40 2.81 12.57
CA GLY A 68 8.91 1.45 12.41
C GLY A 68 7.89 0.48 11.85
N THR A 69 6.62 0.57 12.26
CA THR A 69 5.53 -0.23 11.69
C THR A 69 5.30 0.17 10.23
N ALA A 70 5.26 1.46 9.92
CA ALA A 70 5.10 1.94 8.55
C ALA A 70 6.21 1.40 7.64
N MET A 71 7.47 1.51 8.06
CA MET A 71 8.61 0.97 7.29
C MET A 71 8.49 -0.53 7.08
N ASN A 72 8.14 -1.29 8.12
CA ASN A 72 7.97 -2.75 8.03
C ASN A 72 6.89 -3.12 6.99
N LYS A 73 5.73 -2.46 7.01
CA LYS A 73 4.64 -2.73 6.08
C LYS A 73 4.99 -2.33 4.64
N ILE A 74 5.65 -1.19 4.45
CA ILE A 74 6.11 -0.74 3.13
C ILE A 74 7.11 -1.74 2.53
N LEU A 75 8.06 -2.24 3.30
CA LEU A 75 9.03 -3.23 2.82
C LEU A 75 8.34 -4.55 2.41
N LYS A 76 7.35 -5.01 3.18
CA LYS A 76 6.55 -6.19 2.84
C LYS A 76 5.71 -5.98 1.58
N ASP A 77 5.14 -4.79 1.41
CA ASP A 77 4.41 -4.42 0.20
C ASP A 77 5.31 -4.46 -1.03
N PHE A 78 6.54 -3.94 -0.94
CA PHE A 78 7.51 -4.05 -2.03
C PHE A 78 7.83 -5.49 -2.40
N ILE A 79 8.01 -6.38 -1.40
CA ILE A 79 8.28 -7.79 -1.64
C ILE A 79 7.08 -8.44 -2.35
N ASN A 80 5.88 -8.27 -1.82
CA ASN A 80 4.66 -8.85 -2.37
C ASN A 80 4.41 -8.38 -3.81
N LYS A 81 4.49 -7.08 -4.06
CA LYS A 81 4.31 -6.51 -5.40
C LYS A 81 5.39 -6.98 -6.37
N SER A 82 6.64 -7.00 -5.94
CA SER A 82 7.75 -7.52 -6.76
C SER A 82 7.55 -8.97 -7.14
N LYS A 83 7.13 -9.82 -6.21
CA LYS A 83 6.85 -11.24 -6.48
C LYS A 83 5.64 -11.42 -7.41
N ALA A 84 4.57 -10.66 -7.20
CA ALA A 84 3.40 -10.70 -8.08
C ALA A 84 3.76 -10.29 -9.52
N MET A 85 4.53 -9.22 -9.70
CA MET A 85 5.05 -8.80 -10.99
C MET A 85 6.04 -9.82 -11.59
N GLY A 86 6.76 -10.55 -10.74
CA GLY A 86 7.67 -11.62 -11.12
C GLY A 86 7.00 -12.93 -11.48
N GLY A 87 5.67 -12.99 -11.54
CA GLY A 87 4.92 -14.16 -12.01
C GLY A 87 4.52 -15.16 -10.92
N TYR A 88 4.46 -14.74 -9.66
CA TYR A 88 3.96 -15.57 -8.57
C TYR A 88 2.51 -15.21 -8.22
N LYS A 89 1.77 -16.20 -7.69
CA LYS A 89 0.53 -15.94 -6.96
C LYS A 89 0.90 -15.52 -5.54
N VAL A 90 0.48 -14.34 -5.12
CA VAL A 90 0.87 -13.74 -3.83
C VAL A 90 -0.37 -13.38 -3.02
N PRO A 91 -0.96 -14.35 -2.29
CA PRO A 91 -2.00 -14.01 -1.32
C PRO A 91 -1.36 -13.32 -0.11
N TYR A 92 -1.98 -12.25 0.35
CA TYR A 92 -1.55 -11.54 1.55
C TYR A 92 -2.76 -11.22 2.44
N THR A 93 -2.77 -11.79 3.63
CA THR A 93 -3.83 -11.58 4.61
C THR A 93 -3.26 -10.82 5.80
N PRO A 94 -3.56 -9.52 5.94
CA PRO A 94 -3.15 -8.74 7.10
C PRO A 94 -3.90 -9.16 8.35
N GLY A 95 -3.33 -8.90 9.52
CA GLY A 95 -3.94 -9.19 10.82
C GLY A 95 -3.53 -8.16 11.85
N TRP A 96 -4.07 -8.31 13.07
CA TRP A 96 -3.78 -7.48 14.22
C TRP A 96 -3.41 -8.35 15.43
N ASP A 97 -2.42 -7.88 16.21
CA ASP A 97 -2.09 -8.46 17.49
C ASP A 97 -2.88 -7.76 18.60
N ASN A 98 -3.81 -8.48 19.21
CA ASN A 98 -4.76 -7.94 20.16
C ASN A 98 -4.47 -8.42 21.57
N HIS A 99 -4.50 -7.49 22.53
CA HIS A 99 -4.40 -7.77 23.95
C HIS A 99 -5.72 -7.47 24.66
N GLY A 100 -6.40 -8.50 25.17
CA GLY A 100 -7.52 -8.41 26.09
C GLY A 100 -8.81 -7.78 25.55
N MET A 101 -9.83 -7.69 26.44
CA MET A 101 -11.20 -7.28 26.08
C MET A 101 -11.37 -5.82 25.64
N TRP A 102 -10.52 -4.90 26.11
CA TRP A 102 -10.60 -3.47 25.78
C TRP A 102 -10.30 -3.17 24.32
N GLN A 103 -9.53 -4.00 23.67
CA GLN A 103 -9.14 -3.82 22.28
C GLN A 103 -10.19 -4.36 21.29
N ARG A 104 -11.09 -5.22 21.76
CA ARG A 104 -12.20 -5.73 20.94
C ARG A 104 -13.15 -4.64 20.46
N THR A 105 -13.42 -3.63 21.31
CA THR A 105 -14.34 -2.53 20.97
C THR A 105 -13.70 -1.56 19.98
N TYR A 106 -12.42 -1.24 20.16
CA TYR A 106 -11.66 -0.39 19.24
C TYR A 106 -11.47 -1.03 17.86
N GLN A 107 -11.39 -2.35 17.83
CA GLN A 107 -11.17 -3.13 16.63
C GLN A 107 -12.42 -3.20 15.74
N TYR A 108 -13.62 -3.26 16.35
CA TYR A 108 -14.86 -3.31 15.59
C TYR A 108 -15.07 -2.05 14.75
N ASP A 109 -14.74 -0.88 15.29
CA ASP A 109 -14.88 0.40 14.59
C ASP A 109 -13.79 0.62 13.53
N HIS A 110 -12.60 0.01 13.71
CA HIS A 110 -11.49 0.16 12.77
C HIS A 110 -11.43 -0.95 11.72
N ILE A 111 -11.88 -2.17 12.00
CA ILE A 111 -11.99 -3.22 10.99
C ILE A 111 -13.00 -2.85 9.91
N HIS A 112 -14.10 -2.19 10.27
CA HIS A 112 -15.03 -1.66 9.27
C HIS A 112 -14.44 -0.52 8.44
N SER A 113 -13.46 0.22 8.95
CA SER A 113 -12.76 1.25 8.17
C SER A 113 -11.60 0.69 7.34
N VAL A 114 -11.02 -0.45 7.74
CA VAL A 114 -9.88 -1.10 7.06
C VAL A 114 -10.34 -2.24 6.13
N SER A 115 -11.54 -2.81 6.33
CA SER A 115 -12.14 -3.71 5.34
C SER A 115 -12.51 -3.01 4.02
N HIS A 116 -12.43 -1.68 4.01
CA HIS A 116 -12.47 -0.87 2.79
C HIS A 116 -11.07 -0.56 2.22
N LEU A 117 -10.00 -1.11 2.82
CA LEU A 117 -8.61 -0.92 2.40
C LEU A 117 -7.94 -2.25 2.00
N GLY A 118 -8.69 -3.34 1.93
CA GLY A 118 -8.21 -4.65 1.50
C GLY A 118 -8.46 -4.90 0.03
#